data_69ae244c5efe150e2bd92d199e645697
#
_entry.id   69ae244c5efe150e2bd92d199e645697
#
_cell.length_a   1.000
_cell.length_b   1.000
_cell.length_c   1.000
_cell.angle_alpha   90.00
_cell.angle_beta   90.00
_cell.angle_gamma   90.00
#
_symmetry.space_group_name_H-M   'P 1'
#
loop_
_entity.id
_entity.type
_entity.pdbx_description
1 polymer ?
#
loop_
_entity_poly.entity_id
_entity_poly.type
_entity_poly.pdbx_seq_one_letter_code
_entity_poly.pdbx_strand_id
1 'polypeptide(L)'
;MFPNLNHRMLSVVDLFAGVGGLSEGFARARTDGKPIYELRLLVDKDPEAALTYRTNRPGIPYLVEDISNVAQKDILSKARVRKGDLDILIGGPPCQGFSVLRRNRALDDPRNEMMRVFLRFVRGLRPRLFMIENVPNLLVAAEGKFWREIRDFVSENYIVKAAILNACDYGVPQWRKRTFIVGFRKDLGVDDFSFPFVEETRKISPKQLTPHLGDEELLPIIRPWISTEEAIGDLPSLRPGGEASFYTQEPFTDYQAARRKDSRILANHIARRHDEKFLQKLSKIEEGGSNQELDGRRRFDRGREIKYLSQAYGRLHRKGIAQTITAHFLNPGSGRFTHYRDLRSITVREGARFQSFDDDFVFYGKMQSQQRLVGNAVPPLMARALAEYFGSMMLGQ
;
A
#
# COMPACT_ATOMS: atom_id res chain seq x y z
N MET A 1 28.85 -19.85 24.14
CA MET A 1 29.17 -20.20 22.74
C MET A 1 27.89 -20.69 22.11
N PHE A 2 27.13 -19.80 21.51
CA PHE A 2 25.87 -20.17 20.84
C PHE A 2 26.22 -20.91 19.54
N PRO A 3 25.56 -22.04 19.23
CA PRO A 3 25.82 -22.74 17.98
C PRO A 3 25.46 -21.83 16.82
N ASN A 4 26.32 -21.79 15.77
CA ASN A 4 26.06 -21.18 14.48
C ASN A 4 24.65 -21.54 14.02
N LEU A 5 23.68 -20.65 14.23
CA LEU A 5 22.39 -20.71 13.56
C LEU A 5 22.67 -20.49 12.07
N ASN A 6 22.78 -21.59 11.33
CA ASN A 6 22.68 -21.57 9.89
C ASN A 6 21.60 -20.55 9.51
N HIS A 7 21.93 -19.61 8.65
CA HIS A 7 21.04 -18.53 8.17
C HIS A 7 19.84 -19.13 7.42
N ARG A 8 18.91 -19.74 8.19
CA ARG A 8 17.65 -20.21 7.63
C ARG A 8 16.77 -19.00 7.36
N MET A 9 16.39 -18.78 6.11
CA MET A 9 15.36 -17.79 5.77
C MET A 9 14.02 -18.21 6.37
N LEU A 10 13.26 -17.21 6.86
CA LEU A 10 11.92 -17.40 7.41
C LEU A 10 10.92 -17.60 6.25
N SER A 11 10.12 -18.64 6.34
CA SER A 11 9.09 -18.96 5.34
C SER A 11 7.90 -18.01 5.43
N VAL A 12 7.44 -17.48 4.29
CA VAL A 12 6.31 -16.54 4.20
C VAL A 12 5.22 -17.06 3.27
N VAL A 13 3.97 -16.98 3.71
CA VAL A 13 2.78 -17.15 2.88
C VAL A 13 1.98 -15.85 2.90
N ASP A 14 1.57 -15.37 1.71
CA ASP A 14 0.78 -14.16 1.53
C ASP A 14 -0.63 -14.50 1.02
N LEU A 15 -1.64 -14.24 1.84
CA LEU A 15 -3.05 -14.42 1.49
C LEU A 15 -3.67 -13.07 1.13
N PHE A 16 -4.51 -13.05 0.10
CA PHE A 16 -5.02 -11.81 -0.50
C PHE A 16 -3.88 -10.94 -1.05
N ALA A 17 -2.91 -11.59 -1.65
CA ALA A 17 -1.64 -10.99 -2.03
C ALA A 17 -1.78 -9.86 -3.07
N GLY A 18 -2.85 -9.87 -3.89
CA GLY A 18 -3.00 -8.92 -4.98
C GLY A 18 -1.75 -8.91 -5.86
N VAL A 19 -1.23 -7.74 -6.18
CA VAL A 19 0.00 -7.60 -6.97
C VAL A 19 1.28 -7.84 -6.16
N GLY A 20 1.17 -8.31 -4.91
CA GLY A 20 2.32 -8.67 -4.09
C GLY A 20 3.05 -7.49 -3.43
N GLY A 21 2.38 -6.39 -3.11
CA GLY A 21 3.03 -5.24 -2.47
C GLY A 21 3.66 -5.58 -1.11
N LEU A 22 2.95 -6.34 -0.25
CA LEU A 22 3.51 -6.89 0.99
C LEU A 22 4.67 -7.85 0.68
N SER A 23 4.45 -8.81 -0.20
CA SER A 23 5.44 -9.80 -0.63
C SER A 23 6.73 -9.17 -1.14
N GLU A 24 6.66 -8.08 -1.94
CA GLU A 24 7.84 -7.33 -2.42
C GLU A 24 8.65 -6.75 -1.26
N GLY A 25 7.98 -6.23 -0.23
CA GLY A 25 8.66 -5.73 0.96
C GLY A 25 9.39 -6.84 1.71
N PHE A 26 8.73 -7.97 1.94
CA PHE A 26 9.33 -9.14 2.60
C PHE A 26 10.49 -9.72 1.78
N ALA A 27 10.34 -9.87 0.47
CA ALA A 27 11.41 -10.38 -0.41
C ALA A 27 12.68 -9.51 -0.38
N ARG A 28 12.52 -8.21 -0.12
CA ARG A 28 13.63 -7.23 -0.09
C ARG A 28 14.19 -6.99 1.31
N ALA A 29 13.54 -7.50 2.35
CA ALA A 29 14.02 -7.34 3.73
C ALA A 29 15.35 -8.05 3.94
N ARG A 30 16.27 -7.36 4.60
CA ARG A 30 17.64 -7.82 4.83
C ARG A 30 18.04 -7.58 6.30
N THR A 31 18.90 -8.47 6.81
CA THR A 31 19.65 -8.25 8.04
C THR A 31 21.12 -8.55 7.73
N ASP A 32 22.03 -7.65 8.08
CA ASP A 32 23.46 -7.73 7.74
C ASP A 32 23.71 -8.04 6.24
N GLY A 33 22.89 -7.43 5.37
CA GLY A 33 22.96 -7.63 3.91
C GLY A 33 22.37 -8.94 3.40
N LYS A 34 21.96 -9.88 4.27
CA LYS A 34 21.42 -11.20 3.89
C LYS A 34 19.89 -11.19 3.86
N PRO A 35 19.24 -11.94 2.94
CA PRO A 35 17.79 -12.10 2.93
C PRO A 35 17.27 -12.69 4.24
N ILE A 36 16.20 -12.12 4.77
CA ILE A 36 15.53 -12.65 5.97
C ILE A 36 14.49 -13.71 5.60
N TYR A 37 13.82 -13.55 4.47
CA TYR A 37 12.61 -14.29 4.14
C TYR A 37 12.70 -15.03 2.81
N GLU A 38 11.97 -16.13 2.75
CA GLU A 38 11.67 -16.89 1.54
C GLU A 38 10.15 -16.92 1.32
N LEU A 39 9.69 -16.32 0.22
CA LEU A 39 8.28 -16.39 -0.17
C LEU A 39 7.94 -17.78 -0.68
N ARG A 40 7.08 -18.50 0.03
CA ARG A 40 6.69 -19.89 -0.28
C ARG A 40 5.44 -19.98 -1.14
N LEU A 41 4.49 -19.07 -0.93
CA LEU A 41 3.22 -19.08 -1.67
C LEU A 41 2.53 -17.74 -1.55
N LEU A 42 2.01 -17.24 -2.67
CA LEU A 42 1.04 -16.16 -2.73
C LEU A 42 -0.31 -16.72 -3.17
N VAL A 43 -1.40 -16.17 -2.62
CA VAL A 43 -2.77 -16.56 -2.97
C VAL A 43 -3.62 -15.33 -3.20
N ASP A 44 -4.24 -15.23 -4.34
CA ASP A 44 -5.28 -14.23 -4.65
C ASP A 44 -6.17 -14.76 -5.78
N LYS A 45 -7.41 -14.29 -5.86
CA LYS A 45 -8.34 -14.70 -6.90
C LYS A 45 -8.19 -13.91 -8.21
N ASP A 46 -7.38 -12.85 -8.22
CA ASP A 46 -7.22 -11.96 -9.36
C ASP A 46 -6.15 -12.50 -10.34
N PRO A 47 -6.55 -12.98 -11.54
CA PRO A 47 -5.60 -13.52 -12.51
C PRO A 47 -4.66 -12.44 -13.09
N GLU A 48 -5.07 -11.17 -13.14
CA GLU A 48 -4.22 -10.08 -13.63
C GLU A 48 -3.14 -9.71 -12.59
N ALA A 49 -3.47 -9.80 -11.30
CA ALA A 49 -2.51 -9.68 -10.23
C ALA A 49 -1.47 -10.80 -10.29
N ALA A 50 -1.92 -12.04 -10.46
CA ALA A 50 -1.04 -13.20 -10.60
C ALA A 50 -0.15 -13.11 -11.84
N LEU A 51 -0.69 -12.71 -12.99
CA LEU A 51 0.09 -12.48 -14.21
C LEU A 51 1.18 -11.45 -13.96
N THR A 52 0.82 -10.31 -13.39
CA THR A 52 1.76 -9.25 -13.05
C THR A 52 2.87 -9.77 -12.12
N TYR A 53 2.50 -10.42 -11.03
CA TYR A 53 3.49 -10.88 -10.05
C TYR A 53 4.42 -11.96 -10.61
N ARG A 54 3.88 -12.98 -11.26
CA ARG A 54 4.65 -14.09 -11.84
C ARG A 54 5.64 -13.62 -12.91
N THR A 55 5.26 -12.62 -13.71
CA THR A 55 6.15 -12.09 -14.76
C THR A 55 7.32 -11.30 -14.15
N ASN A 56 7.07 -10.54 -13.09
CA ASN A 56 8.13 -9.79 -12.39
C ASN A 56 8.99 -10.66 -11.47
N ARG A 57 8.41 -11.73 -10.91
CA ARG A 57 9.07 -12.62 -9.94
C ARG A 57 8.86 -14.09 -10.31
N PRO A 58 9.48 -14.55 -11.42
CA PRO A 58 9.38 -15.94 -11.83
C PRO A 58 9.97 -16.85 -10.74
N GLY A 59 9.35 -18.00 -10.54
CA GLY A 59 9.80 -18.99 -9.56
C GLY A 59 9.13 -18.91 -8.19
N ILE A 60 8.41 -17.82 -7.87
CA ILE A 60 7.61 -17.73 -6.64
C ILE A 60 6.22 -18.31 -6.93
N PRO A 61 5.77 -19.35 -6.19
CA PRO A 61 4.46 -19.95 -6.39
C PRO A 61 3.33 -18.95 -6.12
N TYR A 62 2.38 -18.84 -7.05
CA TYR A 62 1.19 -18.01 -6.91
C TYR A 62 -0.06 -18.86 -7.24
N LEU A 63 -0.96 -19.04 -6.29
CA LEU A 63 -2.23 -19.73 -6.47
C LEU A 63 -3.34 -18.73 -6.84
N VAL A 64 -3.93 -18.89 -8.01
CA VAL A 64 -5.09 -18.08 -8.45
C VAL A 64 -6.35 -18.81 -8.01
N GLU A 65 -6.89 -18.44 -6.86
CA GLU A 65 -8.10 -19.07 -6.30
C GLU A 65 -8.77 -18.13 -5.29
N ASP A 66 -10.10 -18.21 -5.16
CA ASP A 66 -10.77 -17.59 -4.03
C ASP A 66 -10.38 -18.34 -2.75
N ILE A 67 -9.77 -17.63 -1.81
CA ILE A 67 -9.25 -18.22 -0.58
C ILE A 67 -10.31 -18.94 0.25
N SER A 68 -11.59 -18.61 0.06
CA SER A 68 -12.71 -19.32 0.72
C SER A 68 -12.84 -20.76 0.29
N ASN A 69 -12.37 -21.08 -0.93
CA ASN A 69 -12.37 -22.44 -1.51
C ASN A 69 -11.08 -23.21 -1.21
N VAL A 70 -10.08 -22.56 -0.64
CA VAL A 70 -8.75 -23.19 -0.39
C VAL A 70 -8.74 -23.86 0.96
N ALA A 71 -8.36 -25.13 1.00
CA ALA A 71 -8.17 -25.85 2.25
C ALA A 71 -6.79 -25.55 2.86
N GLN A 72 -6.69 -25.57 4.19
CA GLN A 72 -5.44 -25.35 4.90
C GLN A 72 -4.34 -26.35 4.48
N LYS A 73 -4.70 -27.61 4.25
CA LYS A 73 -3.78 -28.67 3.76
C LYS A 73 -3.15 -28.32 2.41
N ASP A 74 -3.90 -27.62 1.54
CA ASP A 74 -3.40 -27.23 0.22
C ASP A 74 -2.38 -26.10 0.33
N ILE A 75 -2.59 -25.14 1.25
CA ILE A 75 -1.61 -24.10 1.57
C ILE A 75 -0.32 -24.75 2.10
N LEU A 76 -0.42 -25.66 3.09
CA LEU A 76 0.73 -26.32 3.68
C LEU A 76 1.52 -27.12 2.62
N SER A 77 0.81 -27.87 1.78
CA SER A 77 1.41 -28.67 0.71
C SER A 77 2.12 -27.80 -0.33
N LYS A 78 1.42 -26.75 -0.85
CA LYS A 78 2.00 -25.85 -1.86
C LYS A 78 3.15 -25.00 -1.33
N ALA A 79 3.07 -24.54 -0.10
CA ALA A 79 4.14 -23.82 0.58
C ALA A 79 5.28 -24.73 1.05
N ARG A 80 5.11 -26.06 0.99
CA ARG A 80 6.07 -27.07 1.47
C ARG A 80 6.47 -26.85 2.94
N VAL A 81 5.47 -26.61 3.79
CA VAL A 81 5.64 -26.43 5.23
C VAL A 81 4.68 -27.35 5.98
N ARG A 82 5.03 -27.73 7.22
CA ARG A 82 4.13 -28.47 8.12
C ARG A 82 3.28 -27.50 8.94
N LYS A 83 2.19 -28.00 9.49
CA LYS A 83 1.37 -27.22 10.44
C LYS A 83 2.21 -26.81 11.65
N GLY A 84 2.25 -25.53 11.95
CA GLY A 84 3.02 -24.95 13.05
C GLY A 84 4.46 -24.57 12.69
N ASP A 85 4.98 -25.00 11.53
CA ASP A 85 6.35 -24.71 11.06
C ASP A 85 6.40 -23.49 10.13
N LEU A 86 5.25 -22.96 9.69
CA LEU A 86 5.20 -21.72 8.92
C LEU A 86 5.67 -20.56 9.80
N ASP A 87 6.70 -19.85 9.36
CA ASP A 87 7.21 -18.73 10.15
C ASP A 87 6.24 -17.55 10.08
N ILE A 88 5.82 -17.12 8.88
CA ILE A 88 5.05 -15.90 8.72
C ILE A 88 3.84 -16.09 7.80
N LEU A 89 2.69 -15.63 8.24
CA LEU A 89 1.47 -15.49 7.45
C LEU A 89 1.11 -14.02 7.34
N ILE A 90 1.12 -13.47 6.12
CA ILE A 90 0.75 -12.08 5.87
C ILE A 90 -0.50 -12.00 4.99
N GLY A 91 -1.15 -10.84 4.97
CA GLY A 91 -2.21 -10.57 4.01
C GLY A 91 -3.02 -9.32 4.26
N GLY A 92 -3.73 -8.88 3.21
CA GLY A 92 -4.64 -7.74 3.22
C GLY A 92 -6.08 -8.15 2.91
N PRO A 93 -6.81 -8.84 3.80
CA PRO A 93 -8.18 -9.26 3.53
C PRO A 93 -9.08 -8.05 3.27
N PRO A 94 -9.90 -8.06 2.19
CA PRO A 94 -10.75 -6.93 1.85
C PRO A 94 -11.78 -6.64 2.93
N CYS A 95 -11.92 -5.35 3.25
CA CYS A 95 -12.82 -4.85 4.29
C CYS A 95 -13.92 -3.99 3.67
N GLN A 96 -14.90 -4.60 3.04
CA GLN A 96 -15.99 -3.88 2.36
C GLN A 96 -17.03 -3.29 3.33
N GLY A 97 -17.05 -3.73 4.58
CA GLY A 97 -17.98 -3.29 5.62
C GLY A 97 -17.68 -1.94 6.27
N PHE A 98 -16.47 -1.38 6.15
CA PHE A 98 -16.01 -0.20 6.90
C PHE A 98 -15.91 1.09 6.08
N SER A 99 -16.56 1.16 4.93
CA SER A 99 -16.77 2.44 4.24
C SER A 99 -17.48 3.42 5.19
N VAL A 100 -17.01 4.68 5.21
CA VAL A 100 -17.32 5.78 6.14
C VAL A 100 -18.83 6.04 6.38
N LEU A 101 -19.73 5.38 5.65
CA LEU A 101 -21.14 5.75 5.54
C LEU A 101 -22.13 4.95 6.41
N ARG A 102 -21.71 3.93 7.19
CA ARG A 102 -22.68 3.15 7.99
C ARG A 102 -22.17 2.76 9.37
N ARG A 103 -22.92 3.17 10.39
CA ARG A 103 -22.73 2.87 11.82
C ARG A 103 -23.26 1.45 12.15
N ASN A 104 -22.61 0.76 13.09
CA ASN A 104 -22.94 -0.55 13.69
C ASN A 104 -22.68 -1.79 12.84
N ARG A 105 -21.51 -2.45 13.05
CA ARG A 105 -21.20 -3.77 12.44
C ARG A 105 -20.22 -4.58 13.28
N ALA A 106 -20.54 -5.87 13.42
CA ALA A 106 -19.76 -6.90 14.09
C ALA A 106 -19.00 -7.76 13.07
N LEU A 107 -18.11 -8.65 13.54
CA LEU A 107 -17.51 -9.70 12.71
C LEU A 107 -18.53 -10.53 11.95
N ASP A 108 -19.77 -10.65 12.46
CA ASP A 108 -20.85 -11.41 11.82
C ASP A 108 -21.45 -10.75 10.57
N ASP A 109 -21.03 -9.54 10.23
CA ASP A 109 -21.45 -8.94 8.95
C ASP A 109 -20.82 -9.74 7.79
N PRO A 110 -21.61 -10.24 6.81
CA PRO A 110 -21.10 -11.00 5.66
C PRO A 110 -19.98 -10.31 4.89
N ARG A 111 -19.92 -8.97 4.97
CA ARG A 111 -18.87 -8.17 4.33
C ARG A 111 -17.51 -8.28 5.01
N ASN A 112 -17.45 -8.81 6.24
CA ASN A 112 -16.23 -9.06 7.00
C ASN A 112 -15.79 -10.53 6.93
N GLU A 113 -16.45 -11.32 6.08
CA GLU A 113 -16.17 -12.75 5.92
C GLU A 113 -14.71 -13.04 5.61
N MET A 114 -14.07 -12.22 4.76
CA MET A 114 -12.69 -12.44 4.37
C MET A 114 -11.69 -12.27 5.54
N MET A 115 -11.99 -11.41 6.51
CA MET A 115 -11.23 -11.32 7.75
C MET A 115 -11.33 -12.61 8.56
N ARG A 116 -12.53 -13.18 8.69
CA ARG A 116 -12.72 -14.47 9.37
C ARG A 116 -11.99 -15.59 8.65
N VAL A 117 -12.01 -15.57 7.32
CA VAL A 117 -11.26 -16.54 6.50
C VAL A 117 -9.78 -16.45 6.84
N PHE A 118 -9.20 -15.24 6.86
CA PHE A 118 -7.80 -15.05 7.24
C PHE A 118 -7.52 -15.59 8.66
N LEU A 119 -8.35 -15.24 9.63
CA LEU A 119 -8.21 -15.70 11.02
C LEU A 119 -8.34 -17.22 11.16
N ARG A 120 -9.19 -17.89 10.36
CA ARG A 120 -9.25 -19.34 10.30
C ARG A 120 -7.92 -19.96 9.82
N PHE A 121 -7.25 -19.31 8.85
CA PHE A 121 -5.91 -19.72 8.42
C PHE A 121 -4.87 -19.51 9.53
N VAL A 122 -4.92 -18.39 10.26
CA VAL A 122 -4.05 -18.18 11.43
C VAL A 122 -4.19 -19.33 12.43
N ARG A 123 -5.43 -19.68 12.82
CA ARG A 123 -5.68 -20.80 13.74
C ARG A 123 -5.27 -22.17 13.20
N GLY A 124 -5.50 -22.38 11.91
CA GLY A 124 -5.26 -23.67 11.27
C GLY A 124 -3.80 -23.93 10.93
N LEU A 125 -3.10 -22.95 10.40
CA LEU A 125 -1.68 -23.05 10.02
C LEU A 125 -0.75 -22.87 11.22
N ARG A 126 -1.19 -22.11 12.24
CA ARG A 126 -0.41 -21.75 13.44
C ARG A 126 0.95 -21.13 13.10
N PRO A 127 1.01 -20.07 12.26
CA PRO A 127 2.28 -19.41 11.95
C PRO A 127 2.96 -18.89 13.22
N ARG A 128 4.29 -18.74 13.19
CA ARG A 128 5.03 -18.12 14.30
C ARG A 128 4.68 -16.65 14.47
N LEU A 129 4.48 -15.95 13.34
CA LEU A 129 3.97 -14.57 13.29
C LEU A 129 2.87 -14.46 12.23
N PHE A 130 1.84 -13.68 12.48
CA PHE A 130 0.94 -13.21 11.43
C PHE A 130 0.91 -11.70 11.37
N MET A 131 0.68 -11.15 10.16
CA MET A 131 0.49 -9.72 9.93
C MET A 131 -0.70 -9.50 8.99
N ILE A 132 -1.64 -8.65 9.42
CA ILE A 132 -2.81 -8.22 8.63
C ILE A 132 -2.67 -6.74 8.33
N GLU A 133 -2.79 -6.37 7.05
CA GLU A 133 -2.95 -4.97 6.63
C GLU A 133 -4.41 -4.65 6.37
N ASN A 134 -4.85 -3.44 6.74
CA ASN A 134 -6.20 -2.97 6.44
C ASN A 134 -6.32 -1.42 6.49
N VAL A 135 -7.50 -0.91 6.21
CA VAL A 135 -7.79 0.53 6.31
C VAL A 135 -7.85 1.00 7.77
N PRO A 136 -7.52 2.27 8.07
CA PRO A 136 -7.48 2.80 9.46
C PRO A 136 -8.80 2.63 10.21
N ASN A 137 -9.91 2.71 9.49
CA ASN A 137 -11.25 2.64 10.08
C ASN A 137 -11.55 1.31 10.79
N LEU A 138 -10.78 0.25 10.50
CA LEU A 138 -10.92 -1.06 11.14
C LEU A 138 -10.76 -0.99 12.68
N LEU A 139 -9.82 -0.18 13.18
CA LEU A 139 -9.56 -0.08 14.61
C LEU A 139 -10.60 0.77 15.36
N VAL A 140 -11.19 1.76 14.68
CA VAL A 140 -12.08 2.74 15.33
C VAL A 140 -13.56 2.48 15.07
N ALA A 141 -13.89 1.68 14.06
CA ALA A 141 -15.28 1.37 13.71
C ALA A 141 -15.98 0.66 14.88
N ALA A 142 -17.26 1.00 15.08
CA ALA A 142 -18.08 0.46 16.18
C ALA A 142 -17.35 0.54 17.54
N GLU A 143 -16.74 1.70 17.84
CA GLU A 143 -16.01 1.95 19.09
C GLU A 143 -14.93 0.91 19.39
N GLY A 144 -14.27 0.41 18.34
CA GLY A 144 -13.22 -0.60 18.44
C GLY A 144 -13.72 -2.03 18.71
N LYS A 145 -15.02 -2.28 18.62
CA LYS A 145 -15.59 -3.63 18.83
C LYS A 145 -14.95 -4.67 17.93
N PHE A 146 -14.81 -4.33 16.64
CA PHE A 146 -14.25 -5.25 15.65
C PHE A 146 -12.79 -5.62 15.95
N TRP A 147 -11.99 -4.64 16.39
CA TRP A 147 -10.61 -4.91 16.83
C TRP A 147 -10.60 -5.85 18.05
N ARG A 148 -11.47 -5.63 19.04
CA ARG A 148 -11.56 -6.51 20.20
C ARG A 148 -11.91 -7.94 19.79
N GLU A 149 -12.87 -8.12 18.89
CA GLU A 149 -13.27 -9.44 18.39
C GLU A 149 -12.12 -10.17 17.65
N ILE A 150 -11.34 -9.45 16.83
CA ILE A 150 -10.14 -10.03 16.16
C ILE A 150 -9.13 -10.47 17.22
N ARG A 151 -8.80 -9.58 18.16
CA ARG A 151 -7.84 -9.85 19.23
C ARG A 151 -8.27 -11.07 20.04
N ASP A 152 -9.51 -11.10 20.48
CA ASP A 152 -10.03 -12.16 21.35
C ASP A 152 -10.06 -13.51 20.63
N PHE A 153 -10.30 -13.52 19.30
CA PHE A 153 -10.29 -14.74 18.49
C PHE A 153 -8.91 -15.44 18.44
N VAL A 154 -7.81 -14.69 18.54
CA VAL A 154 -6.45 -15.24 18.44
C VAL A 154 -5.66 -15.16 19.74
N SER A 155 -6.16 -14.47 20.77
CA SER A 155 -5.44 -14.18 22.04
C SER A 155 -5.06 -15.43 22.87
N GLU A 156 -5.75 -16.54 22.66
CA GLU A 156 -5.37 -17.80 23.30
C GLU A 156 -3.93 -18.23 22.94
N ASN A 157 -3.55 -18.07 21.68
CA ASN A 157 -2.27 -18.57 21.15
C ASN A 157 -1.27 -17.47 20.76
N TYR A 158 -1.69 -16.19 20.73
CA TYR A 158 -0.88 -15.08 20.24
C TYR A 158 -0.89 -13.88 21.18
N ILE A 159 0.24 -13.20 21.27
CA ILE A 159 0.34 -11.82 21.75
C ILE A 159 0.07 -10.93 20.56
N VAL A 160 -0.98 -10.10 20.61
CA VAL A 160 -1.49 -9.37 19.44
C VAL A 160 -1.52 -7.87 19.71
N LYS A 161 -0.97 -7.11 18.80
CA LYS A 161 -1.04 -5.63 18.80
C LYS A 161 -1.50 -5.09 17.46
N ALA A 162 -2.04 -3.89 17.48
CA ALA A 162 -2.46 -3.17 16.31
C ALA A 162 -2.00 -1.72 16.34
N ALA A 163 -1.64 -1.17 15.19
CA ALA A 163 -1.27 0.23 15.04
C ALA A 163 -1.76 0.79 13.72
N ILE A 164 -2.06 2.10 13.69
CA ILE A 164 -2.24 2.86 12.45
C ILE A 164 -0.89 3.50 12.13
N LEU A 165 -0.32 3.11 11.00
CA LEU A 165 0.96 3.58 10.49
C LEU A 165 0.74 4.41 9.23
N ASN A 166 1.64 5.37 8.98
CA ASN A 166 1.59 6.19 7.80
C ASN A 166 2.78 5.88 6.87
N ALA A 167 2.52 5.57 5.61
CA ALA A 167 3.53 5.14 4.65
C ALA A 167 4.67 6.15 4.48
N CYS A 168 4.39 7.45 4.59
CA CYS A 168 5.44 8.48 4.46
C CYS A 168 6.53 8.38 5.52
N ASP A 169 6.24 7.81 6.69
CA ASP A 169 7.20 7.61 7.77
C ASP A 169 8.25 6.53 7.45
N TYR A 170 7.99 5.76 6.40
CA TYR A 170 8.82 4.66 5.91
C TYR A 170 9.45 4.96 4.53
N GLY A 171 9.58 6.25 4.17
CA GLY A 171 10.19 6.66 2.89
C GLY A 171 9.31 6.47 1.66
N VAL A 172 7.99 6.31 1.84
CA VAL A 172 7.03 6.28 0.74
C VAL A 172 6.54 7.69 0.43
N PRO A 173 6.63 8.20 -0.82
CA PRO A 173 6.22 9.57 -1.17
C PRO A 173 4.69 9.74 -1.22
N GLN A 174 4.00 9.26 -0.19
CA GLN A 174 2.56 9.23 -0.14
C GLN A 174 2.04 9.29 1.30
N TRP A 175 1.09 10.15 1.55
CA TRP A 175 0.30 10.15 2.77
C TRP A 175 -0.73 9.04 2.71
N ARG A 176 -0.39 7.87 3.28
CA ARG A 176 -1.24 6.69 3.27
C ARG A 176 -1.26 6.02 4.64
N LYS A 177 -2.33 6.22 5.38
CA LYS A 177 -2.52 5.55 6.67
C LYS A 177 -3.11 4.17 6.46
N ARG A 178 -2.53 3.17 7.15
CA ARG A 178 -3.01 1.79 7.17
C ARG A 178 -2.94 1.22 8.59
N THR A 179 -3.89 0.36 8.89
CA THR A 179 -3.85 -0.47 10.09
C THR A 179 -2.99 -1.69 9.82
N PHE A 180 -2.11 -1.98 10.77
CA PHE A 180 -1.43 -3.26 10.83
C PHE A 180 -1.80 -3.96 12.14
N ILE A 181 -2.18 -5.23 12.04
CA ILE A 181 -2.41 -6.12 13.17
C ILE A 181 -1.35 -7.19 13.09
N VAL A 182 -0.54 -7.32 14.13
CA VAL A 182 0.55 -8.29 14.22
C VAL A 182 0.34 -9.16 15.44
N GLY A 183 0.55 -10.47 15.28
CA GLY A 183 0.50 -11.41 16.38
C GLY A 183 1.72 -12.32 16.38
N PHE A 184 2.43 -12.35 17.50
CA PHE A 184 3.48 -13.32 17.79
C PHE A 184 2.90 -14.50 18.56
N ARG A 185 3.24 -15.71 18.13
CA ARG A 185 2.83 -16.93 18.84
C ARG A 185 3.51 -17.00 20.20
N LYS A 186 2.75 -17.30 21.24
CA LYS A 186 3.19 -17.20 22.65
C LYS A 186 4.40 -18.08 22.99
N ASP A 187 4.55 -19.23 22.30
CA ASP A 187 5.69 -20.14 22.51
C ASP A 187 7.04 -19.60 22.05
N LEU A 188 7.07 -18.39 21.44
CA LEU A 188 8.30 -17.72 21.04
C LEU A 188 8.96 -16.93 22.18
N GLY A 189 8.32 -16.81 23.34
CA GLY A 189 8.85 -16.04 24.48
C GLY A 189 8.86 -14.53 24.24
N VAL A 190 8.05 -14.03 23.30
CA VAL A 190 7.84 -12.59 23.09
C VAL A 190 6.66 -12.17 23.95
N ASP A 191 6.95 -11.59 25.11
CA ASP A 191 5.90 -11.17 26.07
C ASP A 191 5.25 -9.85 25.65
N ASP A 192 6.02 -8.96 25.02
CA ASP A 192 5.55 -7.68 24.50
C ASP A 192 6.35 -7.24 23.27
N PHE A 193 5.77 -6.39 22.43
CA PHE A 193 6.43 -5.78 21.27
C PHE A 193 5.82 -4.43 20.92
N SER A 194 6.54 -3.62 20.18
CA SER A 194 6.05 -2.35 19.62
C SER A 194 6.08 -2.40 18.10
N PHE A 195 5.55 -1.37 17.46
CA PHE A 195 5.75 -1.13 16.05
C PHE A 195 6.92 -0.15 15.85
N PRO A 196 7.65 -0.23 14.73
CA PRO A 196 8.66 0.76 14.42
C PRO A 196 7.97 2.09 14.13
N PHE A 197 8.03 3.03 15.06
CA PHE A 197 7.44 4.36 14.92
C PHE A 197 8.49 5.40 14.64
N VAL A 198 8.11 6.35 13.79
CA VAL A 198 8.68 7.70 13.79
C VAL A 198 7.64 8.59 14.50
N GLU A 199 7.90 9.00 15.74
CA GLU A 199 6.93 9.70 16.59
C GLU A 199 6.45 11.06 16.06
N GLU A 200 7.21 11.68 15.17
CA GLU A 200 7.04 13.06 14.73
C GLU A 200 5.82 13.31 13.85
N THR A 201 5.31 12.30 13.14
CA THR A 201 4.21 12.48 12.16
C THR A 201 2.81 12.47 12.76
N ARG A 202 2.66 12.09 14.03
CA ARG A 202 1.34 12.06 14.69
C ARG A 202 0.67 13.43 14.82
N LYS A 203 1.44 14.51 14.74
CA LYS A 203 0.98 15.89 15.00
C LYS A 203 0.55 16.66 13.75
N ILE A 204 0.74 16.11 12.55
CA ILE A 204 0.53 16.84 11.30
C ILE A 204 -0.82 16.47 10.67
N SER A 205 -1.61 17.48 10.35
CA SER A 205 -2.90 17.30 9.68
C SER A 205 -2.73 17.16 8.15
N PRO A 206 -3.63 16.43 7.45
CA PRO A 206 -3.60 16.35 5.99
C PRO A 206 -3.63 17.70 5.27
N LYS A 207 -4.21 18.75 5.89
CA LYS A 207 -4.25 20.11 5.35
C LYS A 207 -2.86 20.75 5.30
N GLN A 208 -1.99 20.45 6.26
CA GLN A 208 -0.62 20.95 6.34
C GLN A 208 0.33 20.29 5.32
N LEU A 209 -0.12 19.23 4.65
CA LEU A 209 0.68 18.46 3.68
C LEU A 209 0.53 18.95 2.23
N THR A 210 -0.43 19.82 1.99
CA THR A 210 -0.62 20.48 0.71
C THR A 210 -0.46 21.96 0.97
N PRO A 211 0.73 22.53 0.74
CA PRO A 211 0.92 23.98 0.91
C PRO A 211 -0.01 24.70 -0.06
N HIS A 212 -0.70 25.73 0.42
CA HIS A 212 -1.28 26.73 -0.44
C HIS A 212 -0.15 27.64 -0.94
N LEU A 213 -0.35 28.29 -2.08
CA LEU A 213 0.55 29.34 -2.54
C LEU A 213 0.78 30.35 -1.39
N GLY A 214 2.02 30.47 -0.92
CA GLY A 214 2.39 31.31 0.22
C GLY A 214 2.82 30.57 1.49
N ASP A 215 2.52 29.29 1.63
CA ASP A 215 2.90 28.48 2.82
C ASP A 215 4.27 27.79 2.65
N GLU A 216 5.05 28.17 1.64
CA GLU A 216 6.34 27.51 1.32
C GLU A 216 7.38 27.60 2.45
N GLU A 217 7.29 28.60 3.32
CA GLU A 217 8.19 28.78 4.46
C GLU A 217 7.98 27.74 5.59
N LEU A 218 6.80 27.11 5.64
CA LEU A 218 6.50 26.09 6.66
C LEU A 218 6.97 24.69 6.28
N LEU A 219 7.30 24.44 5.01
CA LEU A 219 7.72 23.13 4.52
C LEU A 219 9.06 22.62 5.08
N PRO A 220 10.08 23.44 5.34
CA PRO A 220 11.36 22.98 5.90
C PRO A 220 11.28 22.46 7.33
N ILE A 221 10.24 22.84 8.08
CA ILE A 221 10.07 22.50 9.50
C ILE A 221 9.44 21.09 9.64
N ILE A 222 8.76 20.63 8.59
CA ILE A 222 8.07 19.36 8.57
C ILE A 222 8.97 18.40 7.83
N ARG A 223 9.96 17.84 8.50
CA ARG A 223 10.85 16.78 8.07
C ARG A 223 10.83 16.27 6.61
N PRO A 224 11.90 15.65 6.08
CA PRO A 224 12.10 15.34 4.68
C PRO A 224 11.24 14.15 4.24
N TRP A 225 9.94 14.32 4.14
CA TRP A 225 9.15 13.42 3.33
C TRP A 225 9.46 13.68 1.86
N ILE A 226 9.52 12.62 1.11
CA ILE A 226 9.76 12.69 -0.33
C ILE A 226 8.57 13.40 -0.99
N SER A 227 8.83 14.54 -1.58
CA SER A 227 7.83 15.35 -2.28
C SER A 227 7.40 14.71 -3.60
N THR A 228 6.35 15.25 -4.21
CA THR A 228 5.88 14.81 -5.52
C THR A 228 6.99 14.89 -6.58
N GLU A 229 7.71 16.01 -6.66
CA GLU A 229 8.78 16.21 -7.64
C GLU A 229 9.96 15.29 -7.39
N GLU A 230 10.34 15.10 -6.13
CA GLU A 230 11.39 14.15 -5.75
C GLU A 230 11.03 12.69 -6.08
N ALA A 231 9.74 12.36 -6.14
CA ALA A 231 9.29 11.02 -6.48
C ALA A 231 9.22 10.74 -7.98
N ILE A 232 8.71 11.71 -8.77
CA ILE A 232 8.35 11.48 -10.19
C ILE A 232 8.94 12.52 -11.15
N GLY A 233 9.70 13.51 -10.69
CA GLY A 233 10.14 14.64 -11.50
C GLY A 233 11.13 14.27 -12.61
N ASP A 234 11.81 13.12 -12.51
CA ASP A 234 12.71 12.57 -13.53
C ASP A 234 11.97 11.81 -14.65
N LEU A 235 10.68 11.55 -14.48
CA LEU A 235 9.89 10.89 -15.53
C LEU A 235 9.58 11.88 -16.67
N PRO A 236 9.58 11.41 -17.94
CA PRO A 236 9.28 12.25 -19.09
C PRO A 236 7.95 12.97 -18.99
N SER A 237 7.90 14.23 -19.41
CA SER A 237 6.65 14.97 -19.58
C SER A 237 5.81 14.37 -20.68
N LEU A 238 4.50 14.24 -20.45
CA LEU A 238 3.57 13.67 -21.44
C LEU A 238 2.40 14.63 -21.71
N ARG A 239 1.99 14.69 -22.96
CA ARG A 239 0.68 15.24 -23.33
C ARG A 239 -0.43 14.20 -23.02
N PRO A 240 -1.70 14.62 -22.86
CA PRO A 240 -2.83 13.69 -22.78
C PRO A 240 -2.82 12.70 -23.94
N GLY A 241 -2.88 11.39 -23.64
CA GLY A 241 -2.79 10.31 -24.63
C GLY A 241 -1.38 9.99 -25.11
N GLY A 242 -0.34 10.67 -24.63
CA GLY A 242 1.06 10.38 -24.95
C GLY A 242 1.61 9.23 -24.12
N GLU A 243 2.75 8.67 -24.56
CA GLU A 243 3.48 7.61 -23.88
C GLU A 243 4.99 7.84 -24.00
N ALA A 244 5.74 7.28 -23.07
CA ALA A 244 7.19 7.24 -23.14
C ALA A 244 7.71 5.90 -22.62
N SER A 245 8.66 5.31 -23.35
CA SER A 245 9.30 4.04 -23.00
C SER A 245 10.76 4.18 -22.58
N PHE A 246 11.27 5.39 -22.57
CA PHE A 246 12.66 5.69 -22.18
C PHE A 246 12.71 6.94 -21.31
N TYR A 247 13.70 7.01 -20.44
CA TYR A 247 13.97 8.19 -19.65
C TYR A 247 14.65 9.25 -20.51
N THR A 248 14.33 10.51 -20.26
CA THR A 248 14.88 11.68 -20.99
C THR A 248 15.87 12.49 -20.17
N GLN A 249 16.03 12.14 -18.89
CA GLN A 249 16.95 12.82 -17.97
C GLN A 249 17.41 11.85 -16.88
N GLU A 250 18.52 12.20 -16.23
CA GLU A 250 19.03 11.45 -15.08
C GLU A 250 18.19 11.67 -13.81
N PRO A 251 18.16 10.72 -12.87
CA PRO A 251 17.54 10.93 -11.59
C PRO A 251 18.32 12.00 -10.80
N PHE A 252 17.62 12.90 -10.15
CA PHE A 252 18.22 13.97 -9.35
C PHE A 252 17.96 13.83 -7.83
N THR A 253 17.35 12.71 -7.42
CA THR A 253 17.19 12.34 -6.01
C THR A 253 17.53 10.88 -5.78
N ASP A 254 17.94 10.55 -4.55
CA ASP A 254 18.23 9.17 -4.15
C ASP A 254 17.01 8.26 -4.32
N TYR A 255 15.81 8.79 -4.09
CA TYR A 255 14.57 8.04 -4.30
C TYR A 255 14.41 7.62 -5.76
N GLN A 256 14.54 8.56 -6.70
CA GLN A 256 14.45 8.28 -8.14
C GLN A 256 15.55 7.30 -8.58
N ALA A 257 16.79 7.53 -8.16
CA ALA A 257 17.90 6.64 -8.46
C ALA A 257 17.64 5.22 -7.97
N ALA A 258 17.15 5.08 -6.73
CA ALA A 258 16.81 3.77 -6.16
C ALA A 258 15.66 3.07 -6.92
N ARG A 259 14.65 3.82 -7.40
CA ARG A 259 13.52 3.22 -8.16
C ARG A 259 13.93 2.79 -9.56
N ARG A 260 14.89 3.49 -10.19
CA ARG A 260 15.37 3.22 -11.55
C ARG A 260 16.49 2.18 -11.63
N LYS A 261 17.14 1.85 -10.52
CA LYS A 261 18.41 1.12 -10.45
C LYS A 261 18.52 -0.05 -11.44
N ASP A 262 17.49 -0.87 -11.54
CA ASP A 262 17.49 -2.09 -12.35
C ASP A 262 16.64 -1.95 -13.63
N SER A 263 16.15 -0.74 -13.93
CA SER A 263 15.27 -0.48 -15.07
C SER A 263 15.97 0.30 -16.19
N ARG A 264 16.03 -0.32 -17.38
CA ARG A 264 16.51 0.34 -18.61
C ARG A 264 15.36 0.87 -19.46
N ILE A 265 14.17 0.29 -19.30
CA ILE A 265 12.96 0.61 -20.07
C ILE A 265 11.93 1.15 -19.10
N LEU A 266 11.29 2.26 -19.49
CA LEU A 266 10.21 2.86 -18.72
C LEU A 266 8.88 2.23 -19.15
N ALA A 267 8.35 1.32 -18.33
CA ALA A 267 7.06 0.69 -18.55
C ALA A 267 5.91 1.41 -17.81
N ASN A 268 4.69 1.26 -18.31
CA ASN A 268 3.46 1.80 -17.74
C ASN A 268 3.39 3.35 -17.64
N HIS A 269 4.22 4.06 -18.39
CA HIS A 269 4.20 5.52 -18.45
C HIS A 269 3.41 6.00 -19.68
N ILE A 270 2.08 5.79 -19.60
CA ILE A 270 1.11 6.12 -20.63
C ILE A 270 0.07 7.05 -20.04
N ALA A 271 -0.08 8.24 -20.61
CA ALA A 271 -1.05 9.23 -20.17
C ALA A 271 -2.46 8.90 -20.71
N ARG A 272 -3.45 9.00 -19.85
CA ARG A 272 -4.85 8.88 -20.27
C ARG A 272 -5.23 10.01 -21.22
N ARG A 273 -6.06 9.73 -22.22
CA ARG A 273 -6.71 10.75 -23.03
C ARG A 273 -7.79 11.45 -22.19
N HIS A 274 -7.89 12.75 -22.35
CA HIS A 274 -8.90 13.59 -21.72
C HIS A 274 -9.60 14.42 -22.80
N ASP A 275 -10.88 14.70 -22.61
CA ASP A 275 -11.61 15.59 -23.50
C ASP A 275 -11.21 17.07 -23.27
N GLU A 276 -11.51 17.90 -24.25
CA GLU A 276 -11.11 19.31 -24.22
C GLU A 276 -11.77 20.10 -23.07
N LYS A 277 -13.04 19.80 -22.74
CA LYS A 277 -13.75 20.44 -21.60
C LYS A 277 -13.05 20.16 -20.29
N PHE A 278 -12.57 18.93 -20.12
CA PHE A 278 -11.81 18.54 -18.95
C PHE A 278 -10.45 19.28 -18.91
N LEU A 279 -9.72 19.36 -20.02
CA LEU A 279 -8.45 20.08 -20.11
C LEU A 279 -8.60 21.57 -19.82
N GLN A 280 -9.65 22.21 -20.35
CA GLN A 280 -10.00 23.59 -20.05
C GLN A 280 -10.33 23.80 -18.56
N LYS A 281 -10.94 22.81 -17.91
CA LYS A 281 -11.17 22.85 -16.45
C LYS A 281 -9.86 22.73 -15.69
N LEU A 282 -9.01 21.78 -16.05
CA LEU A 282 -7.71 21.60 -15.40
C LEU A 282 -6.78 22.81 -15.54
N SER A 283 -6.80 23.49 -16.69
CA SER A 283 -5.95 24.68 -16.92
C SER A 283 -6.24 25.85 -15.97
N LYS A 284 -7.42 25.85 -15.34
CA LYS A 284 -7.84 26.87 -14.36
C LYS A 284 -7.49 26.49 -12.91
N ILE A 285 -7.00 25.28 -12.67
CA ILE A 285 -6.62 24.80 -11.34
C ILE A 285 -5.11 24.95 -11.20
N GLU A 286 -4.70 25.77 -10.28
CA GLU A 286 -3.29 26.00 -9.97
C GLU A 286 -2.64 24.76 -9.35
N GLU A 287 -1.32 24.74 -9.31
CA GLU A 287 -0.55 23.72 -8.63
C GLU A 287 -0.92 23.68 -7.15
N GLY A 288 -1.25 22.50 -6.61
CA GLY A 288 -1.76 22.36 -5.25
C GLY A 288 -3.26 22.64 -5.08
N GLY A 289 -3.90 23.27 -6.07
CA GLY A 289 -5.32 23.62 -6.03
C GLY A 289 -6.28 22.45 -6.28
N SER A 290 -7.57 22.72 -6.21
CA SER A 290 -8.65 21.75 -6.45
C SER A 290 -9.90 22.42 -7.02
N ASN A 291 -10.90 21.60 -7.37
CA ASN A 291 -12.19 22.12 -7.87
C ASN A 291 -12.93 23.05 -6.89
N GLN A 292 -12.60 23.03 -5.59
CA GLN A 292 -13.20 23.94 -4.62
C GLN A 292 -12.90 25.40 -4.91
N GLU A 293 -11.73 25.68 -5.50
CA GLU A 293 -11.30 27.03 -5.87
C GLU A 293 -12.06 27.57 -7.10
N LEU A 294 -12.53 26.66 -7.98
CA LEU A 294 -13.23 27.03 -9.21
C LEU A 294 -14.72 27.28 -9.02
N ASP A 295 -15.34 26.56 -8.11
CA ASP A 295 -16.81 26.48 -8.06
C ASP A 295 -17.41 27.09 -6.79
N GLY A 296 -16.77 27.85 -5.98
CA GLY A 296 -17.33 28.54 -4.78
C GLY A 296 -18.84 28.39 -4.49
N ARG A 297 -19.55 27.61 -5.28
CA ARG A 297 -20.99 27.35 -5.26
C ARG A 297 -21.29 25.97 -4.69
N ARG A 298 -22.07 25.97 -3.64
CA ARG A 298 -22.77 24.77 -3.17
C ARG A 298 -23.66 24.26 -4.29
N ARG A 299 -23.45 23.02 -4.75
CA ARG A 299 -24.37 22.37 -5.70
C ARG A 299 -25.38 21.53 -4.94
N PHE A 300 -26.62 21.60 -5.39
CA PHE A 300 -27.73 20.80 -4.85
C PHE A 300 -28.23 19.85 -5.95
N ASP A 301 -28.39 18.57 -5.62
CA ASP A 301 -29.15 17.61 -6.43
C ASP A 301 -30.40 17.23 -5.65
N ARG A 302 -31.58 17.43 -6.26
CA ARG A 302 -32.89 17.17 -5.65
C ARG A 302 -33.05 17.76 -4.24
N GLY A 303 -32.53 18.98 -4.03
CA GLY A 303 -32.63 19.70 -2.76
C GLY A 303 -31.65 19.26 -1.67
N ARG A 304 -30.73 18.33 -1.95
CA ARG A 304 -29.65 17.92 -1.03
C ARG A 304 -28.33 18.51 -1.48
N GLU A 305 -27.58 19.10 -0.55
CA GLU A 305 -26.23 19.57 -0.81
C GLU A 305 -25.33 18.38 -1.19
N ILE A 306 -24.80 18.40 -2.42
CA ILE A 306 -23.82 17.42 -2.85
C ILE A 306 -22.49 17.78 -2.19
N LYS A 307 -22.06 17.04 -1.20
CA LYS A 307 -20.68 17.12 -0.70
C LYS A 307 -19.74 16.58 -1.77
N TYR A 308 -19.17 17.47 -2.57
CA TYR A 308 -18.05 17.09 -3.43
C TYR A 308 -16.91 16.57 -2.57
N LEU A 309 -16.22 15.54 -3.10
CA LEU A 309 -14.89 15.21 -2.58
C LEU A 309 -14.04 16.48 -2.71
N SER A 310 -13.66 17.06 -1.59
CA SER A 310 -12.93 18.34 -1.54
C SER A 310 -11.64 18.34 -2.35
N GLN A 311 -11.15 17.15 -2.71
CA GLN A 311 -9.94 16.91 -3.48
C GLN A 311 -10.20 16.52 -4.95
N ALA A 312 -11.48 16.49 -5.39
CA ALA A 312 -11.80 16.16 -6.78
C ALA A 312 -11.11 17.14 -7.75
N TYR A 313 -10.57 16.59 -8.84
CA TYR A 313 -9.76 17.30 -9.83
C TYR A 313 -8.52 17.98 -9.24
N GLY A 314 -8.13 17.63 -8.03
CA GLY A 314 -6.99 18.23 -7.35
C GLY A 314 -5.70 18.02 -8.13
N ARG A 315 -4.92 19.11 -8.25
CA ARG A 315 -3.60 19.13 -8.85
C ARG A 315 -2.55 18.89 -7.76
N LEU A 316 -1.62 17.98 -8.01
CA LEU A 316 -0.49 17.77 -7.11
C LEU A 316 0.34 19.05 -6.98
N HIS A 317 1.03 19.21 -5.87
CA HIS A 317 1.99 20.28 -5.67
C HIS A 317 3.41 19.68 -5.67
N ARG A 318 4.35 20.30 -6.43
CA ARG A 318 5.71 19.76 -6.61
C ARG A 318 6.44 19.51 -5.29
N LYS A 319 6.34 20.44 -4.34
CA LYS A 319 6.95 20.35 -3.01
C LYS A 319 6.04 19.63 -1.98
N GLY A 320 4.81 19.28 -2.36
CA GLY A 320 3.87 18.58 -1.50
C GLY A 320 4.03 17.07 -1.57
N ILE A 321 3.46 16.36 -0.60
CA ILE A 321 3.38 14.89 -0.60
C ILE A 321 2.11 14.41 -1.31
N ALA A 322 2.20 13.34 -2.09
CA ALA A 322 1.00 12.76 -2.72
C ALA A 322 0.03 12.23 -1.66
N GLN A 323 -1.26 12.40 -1.91
CA GLN A 323 -2.30 11.76 -1.10
C GLN A 323 -2.44 10.29 -1.45
N THR A 324 -3.23 9.55 -0.65
CA THR A 324 -3.43 8.11 -0.86
C THR A 324 -3.81 7.79 -2.31
N ILE A 325 -2.93 7.08 -3.01
CA ILE A 325 -3.19 6.51 -4.34
C ILE A 325 -4.25 5.42 -4.18
N THR A 326 -5.42 5.65 -4.78
CA THR A 326 -6.58 4.75 -4.70
C THR A 326 -6.69 3.88 -5.95
N ALA A 327 -7.55 2.86 -5.93
CA ALA A 327 -7.85 2.05 -7.11
C ALA A 327 -8.48 2.82 -8.30
N HIS A 328 -8.72 4.13 -8.15
CA HIS A 328 -9.35 4.99 -9.16
C HIS A 328 -8.51 6.23 -9.51
N PHE A 329 -7.20 6.23 -9.22
CA PHE A 329 -6.33 7.42 -9.35
C PHE A 329 -6.16 7.94 -10.80
N LEU A 330 -6.44 7.15 -11.82
CA LEU A 330 -6.46 7.65 -13.20
C LEU A 330 -7.72 8.50 -13.51
N ASN A 331 -8.70 8.52 -12.60
CA ASN A 331 -9.85 9.40 -12.70
C ASN A 331 -9.66 10.64 -11.81
N PRO A 332 -9.37 11.81 -12.37
CA PRO A 332 -9.14 13.04 -11.58
C PRO A 332 -10.35 13.44 -10.72
N GLY A 333 -11.55 13.06 -11.11
CA GLY A 333 -12.77 13.31 -10.30
C GLY A 333 -12.81 12.54 -8.98
N SER A 334 -11.95 11.52 -8.81
CA SER A 334 -11.90 10.70 -7.60
C SER A 334 -10.93 11.21 -6.51
N GLY A 335 -10.15 12.25 -6.79
CA GLY A 335 -9.19 12.78 -5.83
C GLY A 335 -8.17 13.75 -6.43
N ARG A 336 -7.08 14.00 -5.72
CA ARG A 336 -5.96 14.83 -6.15
C ARG A 336 -4.96 14.02 -6.98
N PHE A 337 -5.32 13.75 -8.24
CA PHE A 337 -4.56 12.89 -9.15
C PHE A 337 -4.18 13.57 -10.47
N THR A 338 -4.28 14.90 -10.54
CA THR A 338 -3.74 15.67 -11.67
C THR A 338 -2.26 15.92 -11.43
N HIS A 339 -1.45 15.72 -12.49
CA HIS A 339 0.00 15.92 -12.43
C HIS A 339 0.33 17.41 -12.13
N TYR A 340 1.39 17.65 -11.34
CA TYR A 340 1.75 19.00 -10.88
C TYR A 340 2.16 19.92 -12.03
N ARG A 341 2.81 19.40 -13.07
CA ARG A 341 3.31 20.13 -14.24
C ARG A 341 2.41 19.98 -15.46
N ASP A 342 2.07 18.73 -15.83
CA ASP A 342 1.36 18.41 -17.05
C ASP A 342 -0.17 18.46 -16.84
N LEU A 343 -0.92 18.96 -17.83
CA LEU A 343 -2.39 19.01 -17.76
C LEU A 343 -3.03 17.64 -18.04
N ARG A 344 -2.85 16.70 -17.16
CA ARG A 344 -3.36 15.31 -17.25
C ARG A 344 -3.45 14.65 -15.87
N SER A 345 -4.16 13.54 -15.78
CA SER A 345 -4.01 12.64 -14.63
C SER A 345 -2.60 12.03 -14.60
N ILE A 346 -2.18 11.62 -13.41
CA ILE A 346 -0.94 10.84 -13.27
C ILE A 346 -1.06 9.50 -14.03
N THR A 347 0.08 8.96 -14.47
CA THR A 347 0.18 7.66 -15.15
C THR A 347 0.22 6.50 -14.15
N VAL A 348 0.11 5.26 -14.64
CA VAL A 348 0.29 4.07 -13.81
C VAL A 348 1.70 4.03 -13.21
N ARG A 349 2.74 4.39 -13.97
CA ARG A 349 4.13 4.47 -13.47
C ARG A 349 4.30 5.50 -12.36
N GLU A 350 3.74 6.69 -12.52
CA GLU A 350 3.76 7.72 -11.47
C GLU A 350 3.04 7.25 -10.21
N GLY A 351 1.87 6.62 -10.36
CA GLY A 351 1.17 5.98 -9.25
C GLY A 351 1.98 4.88 -8.56
N ALA A 352 2.68 4.04 -9.33
CA ALA A 352 3.56 2.99 -8.83
C ALA A 352 4.75 3.56 -8.06
N ARG A 353 5.35 4.68 -8.55
CA ARG A 353 6.40 5.42 -7.83
C ARG A 353 5.88 5.96 -6.49
N PHE A 354 4.69 6.55 -6.45
CA PHE A 354 4.07 6.97 -5.19
C PHE A 354 3.77 5.80 -4.24
N GLN A 355 3.59 4.60 -4.75
CA GLN A 355 3.46 3.37 -3.96
C GLN A 355 4.81 2.70 -3.67
N SER A 356 5.92 3.31 -4.07
CA SER A 356 7.29 2.80 -3.88
C SER A 356 7.64 1.49 -4.61
N PHE A 357 6.93 1.15 -5.68
CA PHE A 357 7.41 0.11 -6.60
C PHE A 357 8.61 0.60 -7.39
N ASP A 358 9.56 -0.30 -7.68
CA ASP A 358 10.67 -0.02 -8.58
C ASP A 358 10.20 -0.01 -10.03
N ASP A 359 10.96 0.63 -10.92
CA ASP A 359 10.55 0.80 -12.31
C ASP A 359 10.70 -0.47 -13.15
N ASP A 360 11.51 -1.43 -12.69
CA ASP A 360 11.59 -2.77 -13.26
C ASP A 360 10.31 -3.58 -13.03
N PHE A 361 9.50 -3.22 -12.02
CA PHE A 361 8.24 -3.88 -11.75
C PHE A 361 7.16 -3.40 -12.73
N VAL A 362 6.81 -4.25 -13.70
CA VAL A 362 5.86 -3.95 -14.79
C VAL A 362 4.47 -4.45 -14.43
N PHE A 363 3.45 -3.58 -14.56
CA PHE A 363 2.05 -3.94 -14.35
C PHE A 363 1.42 -4.38 -15.68
N TYR A 364 0.82 -5.56 -15.69
CA TYR A 364 0.20 -6.17 -16.86
C TYR A 364 -1.33 -6.01 -16.86
N GLY A 365 -1.95 -6.24 -18.01
CA GLY A 365 -3.38 -6.10 -18.20
C GLY A 365 -3.81 -4.74 -18.75
N LYS A 366 -5.13 -4.50 -18.77
CA LYS A 366 -5.69 -3.21 -19.21
C LYS A 366 -5.32 -2.09 -18.24
N MET A 367 -5.25 -0.86 -18.71
CA MET A 367 -4.89 0.32 -17.88
C MET A 367 -5.73 0.42 -16.60
N GLN A 368 -7.02 0.09 -16.64
CA GLN A 368 -7.89 0.06 -15.46
C GLN A 368 -7.46 -1.01 -14.44
N SER A 369 -7.03 -2.17 -14.91
CA SER A 369 -6.51 -3.23 -14.05
C SER A 369 -5.18 -2.83 -13.43
N GLN A 370 -4.26 -2.29 -14.22
CA GLN A 370 -2.99 -1.76 -13.75
C GLN A 370 -3.20 -0.72 -12.64
N GLN A 371 -4.12 0.24 -12.86
CA GLN A 371 -4.54 1.23 -11.89
C GLN A 371 -5.02 0.59 -10.57
N ARG A 372 -5.91 -0.39 -10.67
CA ARG A 372 -6.48 -1.10 -9.52
C ARG A 372 -5.40 -1.85 -8.75
N LEU A 373 -4.50 -2.53 -9.44
CA LEU A 373 -3.38 -3.26 -8.85
C LEU A 373 -2.45 -2.32 -8.05
N VAL A 374 -2.07 -1.19 -8.64
CA VAL A 374 -1.24 -0.18 -7.97
C VAL A 374 -1.97 0.42 -6.75
N GLY A 375 -3.22 0.84 -6.91
CA GLY A 375 -3.96 1.54 -5.86
C GLY A 375 -4.29 0.68 -4.64
N ASN A 376 -4.51 -0.63 -4.85
CA ASN A 376 -4.80 -1.58 -3.77
C ASN A 376 -3.54 -2.10 -3.07
N ALA A 377 -2.37 -1.95 -3.66
CA ALA A 377 -1.14 -2.47 -3.10
C ALA A 377 -0.76 -1.83 -1.76
N VAL A 378 -0.14 -2.61 -0.90
CA VAL A 378 0.65 -2.09 0.23
C VAL A 378 1.99 -1.61 -0.33
N PRO A 379 2.46 -0.39 0.05
CA PRO A 379 3.74 0.10 -0.44
C PRO A 379 4.91 -0.80 -0.05
N PRO A 380 5.74 -1.29 -1.01
CA PRO A 380 6.85 -2.19 -0.72
C PRO A 380 7.87 -1.66 0.30
N LEU A 381 8.18 -0.34 0.31
CA LEU A 381 9.11 0.22 1.30
C LEU A 381 8.55 0.15 2.73
N MET A 382 7.26 0.45 2.91
CA MET A 382 6.60 0.30 4.21
C MET A 382 6.59 -1.16 4.66
N ALA A 383 6.23 -2.08 3.76
CA ALA A 383 6.23 -3.50 4.02
C ALA A 383 7.64 -4.03 4.37
N ARG A 384 8.68 -3.52 3.67
CA ARG A 384 10.07 -3.86 3.94
C ARG A 384 10.50 -3.42 5.34
N ALA A 385 10.22 -2.19 5.74
CA ALA A 385 10.58 -1.68 7.06
C ALA A 385 9.94 -2.50 8.19
N LEU A 386 8.67 -2.88 8.04
CA LEU A 386 7.99 -3.76 8.99
C LEU A 386 8.60 -5.16 9.00
N ALA A 387 8.91 -5.71 7.82
CA ALA A 387 9.52 -7.02 7.69
C ALA A 387 10.91 -7.05 8.34
N GLU A 388 11.77 -6.05 8.11
CA GLU A 388 13.09 -5.95 8.73
C GLU A 388 12.97 -5.87 10.26
N TYR A 389 12.08 -5.03 10.78
CA TYR A 389 11.85 -4.88 12.22
C TYR A 389 11.36 -6.15 12.90
N PHE A 390 10.30 -6.77 12.38
CA PHE A 390 9.77 -8.00 12.98
C PHE A 390 10.66 -9.22 12.70
N GLY A 391 11.43 -9.19 11.60
CA GLY A 391 12.42 -10.20 11.28
C GLY A 391 13.55 -10.25 12.29
N SER A 392 14.08 -9.09 12.70
CA SER A 392 15.13 -9.03 13.73
C SER A 392 14.64 -9.62 15.08
N MET A 393 13.40 -9.32 15.48
CA MET A 393 12.79 -9.92 16.68
C MET A 393 12.64 -11.45 16.55
N MET A 394 12.27 -11.96 15.37
CA MET A 394 12.12 -13.39 15.11
C MET A 394 13.46 -14.16 15.11
N LEU A 395 14.54 -13.46 14.77
CA LEU A 395 15.89 -14.01 14.73
C LEU A 395 16.65 -13.85 16.05
N GLY A 396 16.07 -13.14 17.03
CA GLY A 396 16.68 -12.91 18.34
C GLY A 396 17.81 -11.87 18.32
N GLN A 397 17.71 -10.90 17.42
CA GLN A 397 18.66 -9.79 17.25
C GLN A 397 18.12 -8.48 17.87
#